data_9af0f4c737c7bbd93f0c574207c9ddd9
#
_entry.id   9af0f4c737c7bbd93f0c574207c9ddd9
#
_cell.length_a   1.000
_cell.length_b   1.000
_cell.length_c   1.000
_cell.angle_alpha   90.00
_cell.angle_beta   90.00
_cell.angle_gamma   90.00
#
_symmetry.space_group_name_H-M   'P 1'
#
loop_
_entity.id
_entity.type
_entity.pdbx_description
1 polymer ?
#
loop_
_entity_poly.entity_id
_entity_poly.type
_entity_poly.pdbx_seq_one_letter_code
_entity_poly.pdbx_strand_id
1 'polypeptide(L)'
;MTRLLVADDSETVLLMLERRLEMEGYDVVTATDGVEALERLREAGSQEPDVILLDAMMPNMSGTEVLEQLHNQGSKIPVLIISAHLDAQEPDRMRSLGASDCIPKPFEWEELIGKIEELAGNSGADGDSNSDAA
;
A
#
# COMPACT_ATOMS: atom_id res chain seq x y z
N MET A 1 14.89 -2.82 -7.39
CA MET A 1 14.01 -1.64 -7.34
C MET A 1 12.72 -2.01 -6.62
N THR A 2 12.33 -1.20 -5.67
CA THR A 2 11.10 -1.45 -4.91
C THR A 2 9.89 -1.20 -5.80
N ARG A 3 8.97 -2.15 -5.81
CA ARG A 3 7.75 -2.07 -6.61
C ARG A 3 6.56 -1.82 -5.73
N LEU A 4 5.72 -0.88 -6.13
CA LEU A 4 4.53 -0.49 -5.39
C LEU A 4 3.28 -0.68 -6.25
N LEU A 5 2.20 -1.14 -5.61
CA LEU A 5 0.87 -1.06 -6.20
C LEU A 5 0.13 0.05 -5.46
N VAL A 6 -0.42 1.01 -6.18
CA VAL A 6 -1.12 2.16 -5.60
C VAL A 6 -2.54 2.18 -6.13
N ALA A 7 -3.51 2.14 -5.24
CA ALA A 7 -4.92 2.14 -5.62
C ALA A 7 -5.65 3.33 -4.99
N ASP A 8 -6.29 4.14 -5.84
CA ASP A 8 -7.04 5.32 -5.41
C ASP A 8 -8.03 5.64 -6.53
N ASP A 9 -9.26 5.99 -6.18
CA ASP A 9 -10.29 6.25 -7.19
C ASP A 9 -10.18 7.64 -7.82
N SER A 10 -9.36 8.52 -7.25
CA SER A 10 -9.11 9.83 -7.86
C SER A 10 -7.94 9.70 -8.84
N GLU A 11 -8.23 9.84 -10.12
CA GLU A 11 -7.20 9.75 -11.14
C GLU A 11 -6.14 10.83 -10.98
N THR A 12 -6.54 12.00 -10.51
CA THR A 12 -5.60 13.11 -10.27
C THR A 12 -4.62 12.74 -9.15
N VAL A 13 -5.13 12.23 -8.03
CA VAL A 13 -4.29 11.81 -6.91
C VAL A 13 -3.39 10.67 -7.34
N LEU A 14 -3.94 9.71 -8.07
CA LEU A 14 -3.20 8.55 -8.54
C LEU A 14 -2.03 8.94 -9.44
N LEU A 15 -2.28 9.85 -10.38
CA LEU A 15 -1.22 10.34 -11.26
C LEU A 15 -0.13 11.08 -10.50
N MET A 16 -0.53 11.91 -9.53
CA MET A 16 0.42 12.63 -8.70
C MET A 16 1.31 11.66 -7.91
N LEU A 17 0.68 10.66 -7.27
CA LEU A 17 1.42 9.68 -6.50
C LEU A 17 2.36 8.88 -7.39
N GLU A 18 1.88 8.45 -8.54
CA GLU A 18 2.70 7.68 -9.48
C GLU A 18 3.96 8.44 -9.85
N ARG A 19 3.79 9.69 -10.26
CA ARG A 19 4.92 10.50 -10.72
C ARG A 19 5.92 10.78 -9.61
N ARG A 20 5.42 11.15 -8.43
CA ARG A 20 6.30 11.47 -7.32
C ARG A 20 7.04 10.24 -6.81
N LEU A 21 6.35 9.10 -6.75
CA LEU A 21 6.99 7.86 -6.32
C LEU A 21 8.03 7.38 -7.33
N GLU A 22 7.74 7.54 -8.62
CA GLU A 22 8.73 7.20 -9.64
C GLU A 22 9.98 8.08 -9.53
N MET A 23 9.79 9.35 -9.19
CA MET A 23 10.92 10.25 -8.97
C MET A 23 11.77 9.86 -7.77
N GLU A 24 11.17 9.14 -6.81
CA GLU A 24 11.90 8.61 -5.66
C GLU A 24 12.59 7.28 -5.98
N GLY A 25 12.41 6.76 -7.19
CA GLY A 25 13.07 5.54 -7.61
C GLY A 25 12.22 4.28 -7.50
N TYR A 26 10.92 4.41 -7.21
CA TYR A 26 10.03 3.26 -7.12
C TYR A 26 9.46 2.90 -8.48
N ASP A 27 9.17 1.61 -8.65
CA ASP A 27 8.45 1.09 -9.81
C ASP A 27 6.97 1.01 -9.39
N VAL A 28 6.09 1.73 -10.08
CA VAL A 28 4.71 1.92 -9.62
C VAL A 28 3.72 1.35 -10.62
N VAL A 29 2.79 0.54 -10.09
CA VAL A 29 1.63 0.05 -10.82
C VAL A 29 0.39 0.65 -10.16
N THR A 30 -0.57 1.12 -10.93
CA THR A 30 -1.73 1.83 -10.40
C THR A 30 -3.02 1.06 -10.64
N ALA A 31 -4.02 1.34 -9.81
CA ALA A 31 -5.37 0.81 -9.93
C ALA A 31 -6.36 1.88 -9.49
N THR A 32 -7.54 1.91 -10.11
CA THR A 32 -8.54 2.93 -9.82
C THR A 32 -9.62 2.46 -8.86
N ASP A 33 -9.67 1.16 -8.57
CA ASP A 33 -10.58 0.61 -7.56
C ASP A 33 -10.02 -0.72 -7.05
N GLY A 34 -10.74 -1.31 -6.09
CA GLY A 34 -10.29 -2.55 -5.48
C GLY A 34 -10.29 -3.75 -6.41
N VAL A 35 -11.25 -3.80 -7.33
CA VAL A 35 -11.31 -4.89 -8.30
C VAL A 35 -10.07 -4.87 -9.19
N GLU A 36 -9.74 -3.69 -9.69
CA GLU A 36 -8.56 -3.52 -10.53
C GLU A 36 -7.28 -3.82 -9.75
N ALA A 37 -7.24 -3.42 -8.46
CA ALA A 37 -6.08 -3.72 -7.64
C ALA A 37 -5.84 -5.22 -7.54
N LEU A 38 -6.89 -6.01 -7.31
CA LEU A 38 -6.77 -7.46 -7.25
C LEU A 38 -6.38 -8.05 -8.59
N GLU A 39 -6.87 -7.48 -9.68
CA GLU A 39 -6.49 -7.92 -11.02
C GLU A 39 -5.01 -7.71 -11.27
N ARG A 40 -4.48 -6.54 -10.87
CA ARG A 40 -3.05 -6.25 -11.02
C ARG A 40 -2.20 -7.25 -10.24
N LEU A 41 -2.65 -7.61 -9.04
CA LEU A 41 -1.93 -8.58 -8.22
C LEU A 41 -1.92 -9.97 -8.85
N ARG A 42 -3.05 -10.39 -9.42
CA ARG A 42 -3.10 -11.69 -10.11
C ARG A 42 -2.21 -11.70 -11.34
N GLU A 43 -2.22 -10.62 -12.10
CA GLU A 43 -1.42 -10.51 -13.32
C GLU A 43 0.08 -10.44 -13.06
N ALA A 44 0.45 -9.98 -11.88
CA ALA A 44 1.87 -9.77 -11.55
C ALA A 44 2.67 -11.07 -11.51
N GLY A 45 2.03 -12.15 -11.09
CA GLY A 45 2.72 -13.43 -10.99
C GLY A 45 3.92 -13.32 -10.06
N SER A 46 5.12 -13.56 -10.59
CA SER A 46 6.34 -13.50 -9.81
C SER A 46 6.84 -12.06 -9.58
N GLN A 47 6.18 -11.07 -10.18
CA GLN A 47 6.58 -9.66 -10.05
C GLN A 47 5.66 -8.92 -9.10
N GLU A 48 5.37 -9.52 -7.97
CA GLU A 48 4.52 -8.93 -6.95
C GLU A 48 5.09 -7.62 -6.42
N PRO A 49 4.22 -6.68 -6.03
CA PRO A 49 4.72 -5.46 -5.39
C PRO A 49 5.33 -5.77 -4.02
N ASP A 50 6.23 -4.92 -3.60
CA ASP A 50 6.84 -5.02 -2.27
C ASP A 50 5.95 -4.37 -1.21
N VAL A 51 5.13 -3.40 -1.60
CA VAL A 51 4.18 -2.71 -0.72
C VAL A 51 2.95 -2.35 -1.54
N ILE A 52 1.79 -2.46 -0.91
CA ILE A 52 0.51 -2.05 -1.50
C ILE A 52 -0.02 -0.83 -0.75
N LEU A 53 -0.33 0.24 -1.50
CA LEU A 53 -0.95 1.45 -0.95
C LEU A 53 -2.40 1.44 -1.38
N LEU A 54 -3.33 1.39 -0.42
CA LEU A 54 -4.75 1.31 -0.72
C LEU A 54 -5.51 2.48 -0.10
N ASP A 55 -6.28 3.19 -0.90
CA ASP A 55 -7.27 4.12 -0.38
C ASP A 55 -8.38 3.27 0.27
N ALA A 56 -8.78 3.63 1.47
CA ALA A 56 -9.81 2.87 2.19
C ALA A 56 -11.16 2.92 1.48
N MET A 57 -11.46 4.01 0.79
CA MET A 57 -12.77 4.24 0.16
C MET A 57 -12.62 4.31 -1.36
N MET A 58 -13.09 3.27 -2.04
CA MET A 58 -13.09 3.21 -3.49
C MET A 58 -14.38 2.58 -3.98
N PRO A 59 -14.83 2.90 -5.22
CA PRO A 59 -16.03 2.25 -5.77
C PRO A 59 -15.77 0.80 -6.10
N ASN A 60 -16.80 0.04 -6.30
CA ASN A 60 -16.82 -1.38 -6.68
C ASN A 60 -16.28 -2.29 -5.60
N MET A 61 -15.10 -2.01 -5.09
CA MET A 61 -14.52 -2.76 -3.98
C MET A 61 -13.61 -1.81 -3.22
N SER A 62 -13.89 -1.62 -1.93
CA SER A 62 -13.13 -0.70 -1.08
C SER A 62 -11.76 -1.27 -0.73
N GLY A 63 -10.89 -0.40 -0.22
CA GLY A 63 -9.59 -0.84 0.27
C GLY A 63 -9.72 -1.86 1.39
N THR A 64 -10.71 -1.69 2.26
CA THR A 64 -10.97 -2.64 3.34
C THR A 64 -11.30 -4.02 2.78
N GLU A 65 -12.13 -4.08 1.75
CA GLU A 65 -12.49 -5.36 1.12
C GLU A 65 -11.29 -6.01 0.44
N VAL A 66 -10.45 -5.23 -0.21
CA VAL A 66 -9.20 -5.75 -0.81
C VAL A 66 -8.32 -6.34 0.28
N LEU A 67 -8.20 -5.62 1.39
CA LEU A 67 -7.38 -6.05 2.53
C LEU A 67 -7.87 -7.40 3.07
N GLU A 68 -9.19 -7.54 3.24
CA GLU A 68 -9.77 -8.81 3.70
C GLU A 68 -9.48 -9.95 2.73
N GLN A 69 -9.60 -9.69 1.44
CA GLN A 69 -9.30 -10.70 0.41
C GLN A 69 -7.85 -11.16 0.51
N LEU A 70 -6.93 -10.21 0.62
CA LEU A 70 -5.50 -10.53 0.70
C LEU A 70 -5.20 -11.31 1.97
N HIS A 71 -5.79 -10.92 3.09
CA HIS A 71 -5.61 -11.61 4.36
C HIS A 71 -6.09 -13.06 4.25
N ASN A 72 -7.26 -13.26 3.66
CA ASN A 72 -7.85 -14.59 3.50
C ASN A 72 -7.03 -15.47 2.55
N GLN A 73 -6.34 -14.86 1.61
CA GLN A 73 -5.48 -15.58 0.68
C GLN A 73 -4.09 -15.88 1.26
N GLY A 74 -3.81 -15.40 2.46
CA GLY A 74 -2.51 -15.61 3.09
C GLY A 74 -1.41 -14.74 2.52
N SER A 75 -1.74 -13.62 1.90
CA SER A 75 -0.75 -12.72 1.33
C SER A 75 0.18 -12.19 2.42
N LYS A 76 1.47 -12.11 2.11
CA LYS A 76 2.49 -11.57 3.00
C LYS A 76 2.92 -10.15 2.61
N ILE A 77 2.35 -9.60 1.54
CA ILE A 77 2.73 -8.28 1.07
C ILE A 77 2.23 -7.23 2.06
N PRO A 78 3.10 -6.33 2.55
CA PRO A 78 2.67 -5.26 3.45
C PRO A 78 1.66 -4.34 2.78
N VAL A 79 0.63 -3.95 3.51
CA VAL A 79 -0.43 -3.06 3.02
C VAL A 79 -0.48 -1.81 3.86
N LEU A 80 -0.39 -0.65 3.23
CA LEU A 80 -0.54 0.64 3.87
C LEU A 80 -1.89 1.23 3.44
N ILE A 81 -2.79 1.42 4.40
CA ILE A 81 -4.11 1.99 4.15
C ILE A 81 -4.01 3.51 4.27
N ILE A 82 -4.57 4.22 3.29
CA ILE A 82 -4.64 5.67 3.30
C ILE A 82 -6.12 6.04 3.41
N SER A 83 -6.49 6.86 4.40
CA SER A 83 -7.89 7.15 4.64
C SER A 83 -8.12 8.60 5.04
N ALA A 84 -9.20 9.18 4.48
CA ALA A 84 -9.64 10.53 4.86
C ALA A 84 -10.40 10.54 6.18
N HIS A 85 -10.79 9.37 6.67
CA HIS A 85 -11.68 9.24 7.85
C HIS A 85 -11.09 8.31 8.89
N LEU A 86 -9.91 8.67 9.43
CA LEU A 86 -9.32 7.88 10.51
C LEU A 86 -9.78 8.44 11.85
N ASP A 87 -10.64 7.71 12.53
CA ASP A 87 -10.95 8.02 13.93
C ASP A 87 -10.03 7.20 14.83
N ALA A 88 -10.22 7.30 16.13
CA ALA A 88 -9.32 6.67 17.10
C ALA A 88 -9.28 5.15 16.99
N GLN A 89 -10.32 4.53 16.44
CA GLN A 89 -10.42 3.07 16.36
C GLN A 89 -10.02 2.51 15.00
N GLU A 90 -9.98 3.35 13.97
CA GLU A 90 -9.69 2.90 12.61
C GLU A 90 -8.34 2.21 12.46
N PRO A 91 -7.24 2.74 13.00
CA PRO A 91 -5.95 2.06 12.82
C PRO A 91 -5.94 0.64 13.38
N ASP A 92 -6.53 0.44 14.56
CA ASP A 92 -6.59 -0.90 15.17
C ASP A 92 -7.47 -1.82 14.36
N ARG A 93 -8.59 -1.31 13.86
CA ARG A 93 -9.50 -2.09 13.03
C ARG A 93 -8.81 -2.52 11.73
N MET A 94 -8.10 -1.61 11.09
CA MET A 94 -7.39 -1.93 9.86
C MET A 94 -6.30 -2.95 10.09
N ARG A 95 -5.56 -2.82 11.20
CA ARG A 95 -4.54 -3.81 11.54
C ARG A 95 -5.13 -5.18 11.79
N SER A 96 -6.30 -5.24 12.43
CA SER A 96 -6.95 -6.53 12.68
C SER A 96 -7.42 -7.18 11.38
N LEU A 97 -7.64 -6.40 10.33
CA LEU A 97 -7.99 -6.93 9.01
C LEU A 97 -6.76 -7.29 8.19
N GLY A 98 -5.57 -7.01 8.68
CA GLY A 98 -4.33 -7.38 8.03
C GLY A 98 -3.46 -6.24 7.53
N ALA A 99 -3.86 -4.98 7.75
CA ALA A 99 -3.05 -3.85 7.34
C ALA A 99 -1.77 -3.76 8.16
N SER A 100 -0.67 -3.41 7.50
CA SER A 100 0.59 -3.20 8.19
C SER A 100 0.61 -1.86 8.91
N ASP A 101 -0.04 -0.84 8.32
CA ASP A 101 -0.15 0.47 8.93
C ASP A 101 -1.23 1.28 8.23
N CYS A 102 -1.54 2.44 8.78
CA CYS A 102 -2.52 3.40 8.25
C CYS A 102 -1.92 4.79 8.26
N ILE A 103 -2.36 5.61 7.30
CA ILE A 103 -1.94 7.00 7.25
C ILE A 103 -3.16 7.85 6.89
N PRO A 104 -3.39 8.98 7.60
CA PRO A 104 -4.56 9.82 7.32
C PRO A 104 -4.32 10.73 6.13
N LYS A 105 -5.40 11.12 5.46
CA LYS A 105 -5.38 12.18 4.47
C LYS A 105 -5.87 13.47 5.12
N PRO A 106 -5.25 14.59 4.85
CA PRO A 106 -4.03 14.77 4.06
C PRO A 106 -2.80 14.30 4.84
N PHE A 107 -1.79 13.86 4.13
CA PHE A 107 -0.55 13.39 4.75
C PHE A 107 0.62 14.23 4.28
N GLU A 108 1.70 14.20 5.07
CA GLU A 108 2.97 14.79 4.66
C GLU A 108 3.69 13.82 3.75
N TRP A 109 4.31 14.34 2.70
CA TRP A 109 5.00 13.48 1.73
C TRP A 109 6.10 12.65 2.40
N GLU A 110 6.88 13.28 3.30
CA GLU A 110 7.94 12.59 4.02
C GLU A 110 7.41 11.47 4.90
N GLU A 111 6.23 11.65 5.47
CA GLU A 111 5.60 10.61 6.28
C GLU A 111 5.24 9.41 5.42
N LEU A 112 4.68 9.65 4.25
CA LEU A 112 4.32 8.57 3.33
C LEU A 112 5.57 7.81 2.89
N ILE A 113 6.61 8.51 2.47
CA ILE A 113 7.85 7.88 2.02
C ILE A 113 8.49 7.08 3.15
N GLY A 114 8.49 7.62 4.36
CA GLY A 114 9.04 6.92 5.52
C GLY A 114 8.33 5.61 5.79
N LYS A 115 6.99 5.61 5.70
CA LYS A 115 6.20 4.39 5.88
C LYS A 115 6.50 3.36 4.80
N ILE A 116 6.59 3.81 3.55
CA ILE A 116 6.89 2.92 2.43
C ILE A 116 8.26 2.27 2.63
N GLU A 117 9.27 3.06 3.00
CA GLU A 117 10.61 2.55 3.21
C GLU A 117 10.65 1.53 4.34
N GLU A 118 9.94 1.83 5.42
CA GLU A 118 9.87 0.92 6.56
C GLU A 118 9.23 -0.41 6.16
N LEU A 119 8.11 -0.37 5.45
CA LEU A 119 7.40 -1.58 5.07
C LEU A 119 8.16 -2.37 4.00
N ALA A 120 8.77 -1.69 3.06
CA ALA A 120 9.55 -2.36 2.02
C ALA A 120 10.79 -3.04 2.61
N GLY A 121 11.44 -2.38 3.55
CA GLY A 121 12.59 -2.96 4.23
C GLY A 121 12.22 -4.20 5.03
N ASN A 122 11.10 -4.14 5.72
CA ASN A 122 10.63 -5.28 6.50
C ASN A 122 10.22 -6.44 5.61
N SER A 123 9.59 -6.15 4.46
CA SER A 123 9.17 -7.21 3.56
C SER A 123 10.36 -7.90 2.91
N GLY A 124 11.47 -7.19 2.74
CA GLY A 124 12.68 -7.75 2.14
C GLY A 124 13.40 -8.69 3.07
N ALA A 125 13.16 -8.63 4.28
CA ALA A 125 13.72 -9.52 5.24
C ALA A 125 15.23 -9.50 5.25
N ASP A 126 15.51 -9.38 4.91
CA ASP A 126 16.50 -9.56 5.13
C ASP A 126 17.21 -8.59 5.59
N GLY A 127 16.87 -8.54 5.77
CA GLY A 127 17.29 -7.87 6.11
C GLY A 127 18.06 -7.29 6.58
N ASP A 128 18.35 -7.40 6.45
CA ASP A 128 19.10 -7.05 6.78
C ASP A 128 19.36 -6.18 7.27
N SER A 129 18.97 -6.14 7.36
CA SER A 129 19.12 -5.44 7.64
C SER A 129 19.59 -4.94 8.41
N ASN A 130 19.46 -5.19 8.58
CA ASN A 130 19.79 -4.78 9.16
C ASN A 130 20.46 -4.34 9.58
N SER A 131 20.37 -4.52 9.33
CA SER A 131 20.87 -4.13 9.62
C SER A 131 21.44 -3.48 10.00
N ASP A 132 21.36 -3.29 9.78
CA ASP A 132 21.78 -2.67 10.01
C ASP A 132 22.10 -2.06 10.62
N ALA A 133 21.86 -1.96 10.55
CA ALA A 133 22.01 -1.48 11.04
C ALA A 133 22.55 -1.14 11.78
N ALA A 134 22.62 -0.95 11.94
CA ALA A 134 23.01 -0.74 12.56
C ALA A 134 23.59 -0.40 12.87
#